data_6e9a327aa598807fd14ed4ebf52131a1
#
_entry.id   6e9a327aa598807fd14ed4ebf52131a1
#
_cell.length_a   1.000
_cell.length_b   1.000
_cell.length_c   1.000
_cell.angle_alpha   90.00
_cell.angle_beta   90.00
_cell.angle_gamma   90.00
#
_symmetry.space_group_name_H-M   'P 1'
#
loop_
_entity.id
_entity.type
_entity.pdbx_description
1 polymer ?
#
loop_
_entity_poly.entity_id
_entity_poly.type
_entity_poly.pdbx_seq_one_letter_code
_entity_poly.pdbx_strand_id
1 'polypeptide(L)'
;MNQTEGPIAYTAIPDEVTRNAHAAFASDPAARIAKNAVSASPIRKVTRVPEALSLDASTFDVQLSQGDITNQKRSGRCWMFASLNTMRFRIMKKLNLKTFELSQAYPLFWDKYERANWFFQNIIATADEPVTSRDVSFLLLDPLCDGGQWDMFRSIVKKYGVVPKDAMPETHCSSNTGDMDAFLTRFLRAGAKALRDMIAGGAGKETLAAKQAELLAQSYRMLAICLGEPPKSFEARIRDKDDKLVVSGTFSPKQFFDEYVGMNLDDYISVINAPTEDKPYYRSYSVRFLGNVAEDGGVHYVNLPVESLKRAAIAQLKDGLPVWFGCDVDQNYLQDDGMMGISTMDADGLFGVPVMAGLDKAARLDYGESLMTHAMVFQGVNFDGEGKPTLWRVENSWGKDHGHDGYDLMTDDWFSEYVYQVVVDRKYLTENELAAYDSAPTPLAPWDPMGALA
;
A
#
# COMPACT_ATOMS: atom_id res chain seq x y z
N MET A 1 -8.08 -29.07 -22.73
CA MET A 1 -8.69 -28.92 -24.07
C MET A 1 -7.79 -28.02 -24.89
N ASN A 2 -7.02 -28.56 -25.85
CA ASN A 2 -6.24 -27.76 -26.79
C ASN A 2 -7.20 -27.13 -27.80
N GLN A 3 -7.62 -25.90 -27.60
CA GLN A 3 -8.15 -25.12 -28.71
C GLN A 3 -6.94 -24.57 -29.47
N THR A 4 -6.71 -25.09 -30.67
CA THR A 4 -5.86 -24.42 -31.66
C THR A 4 -6.60 -23.15 -32.08
N GLU A 5 -6.32 -22.05 -31.42
CA GLU A 5 -6.82 -20.73 -31.82
C GLU A 5 -6.28 -20.42 -33.22
N GLY A 6 -7.20 -20.31 -34.18
CA GLY A 6 -6.88 -19.74 -35.49
C GLY A 6 -6.44 -18.27 -35.32
N PRO A 7 -5.75 -17.71 -36.32
CA PRO A 7 -5.30 -16.33 -36.23
C PRO A 7 -6.50 -15.38 -35.97
N ILE A 8 -6.36 -14.48 -34.97
CA ILE A 8 -7.36 -13.45 -34.70
C ILE A 8 -7.57 -12.60 -35.95
N ALA A 9 -8.79 -12.56 -36.46
CA ALA A 9 -9.13 -11.73 -37.61
C ALA A 9 -9.35 -10.26 -37.13
N TYR A 10 -8.43 -9.38 -37.46
CA TYR A 10 -8.56 -7.94 -37.19
C TYR A 10 -9.33 -7.27 -38.31
N THR A 11 -10.29 -6.40 -37.95
CA THR A 11 -11.05 -5.61 -38.91
C THR A 11 -10.61 -4.15 -38.87
N ALA A 12 -10.30 -3.58 -40.03
CA ALA A 12 -9.96 -2.16 -40.15
C ALA A 12 -11.16 -1.27 -39.81
N ILE A 13 -10.91 -0.09 -39.22
CA ILE A 13 -11.97 0.92 -39.03
C ILE A 13 -12.41 1.40 -40.41
N PRO A 14 -13.71 1.25 -40.77
CA PRO A 14 -14.23 1.74 -42.05
C PRO A 14 -14.14 3.26 -42.14
N ASP A 15 -13.85 3.80 -43.36
CA ASP A 15 -13.82 5.24 -43.61
C ASP A 15 -15.12 5.96 -43.24
N GLU A 16 -16.25 5.29 -43.39
CA GLU A 16 -17.56 5.81 -43.01
C GLU A 16 -17.66 6.07 -41.51
N VAL A 17 -17.15 5.19 -40.67
CA VAL A 17 -17.12 5.35 -39.21
C VAL A 17 -16.31 6.60 -38.83
N THR A 18 -15.14 6.78 -39.44
CA THR A 18 -14.28 7.94 -39.22
C THR A 18 -14.92 9.24 -39.69
N ARG A 19 -15.56 9.22 -40.87
CA ARG A 19 -16.28 10.41 -41.38
C ARG A 19 -17.45 10.80 -40.48
N ASN A 20 -18.24 9.81 -40.01
CA ASN A 20 -19.38 10.06 -39.12
C ASN A 20 -18.92 10.60 -37.77
N ALA A 21 -17.87 10.03 -37.16
CA ALA A 21 -17.28 10.52 -35.91
C ALA A 21 -16.75 11.96 -36.05
N HIS A 22 -16.09 12.29 -37.18
CA HIS A 22 -15.61 13.64 -37.45
C HIS A 22 -16.77 14.63 -37.59
N ALA A 23 -17.82 14.27 -38.32
CA ALA A 23 -18.99 15.11 -38.51
C ALA A 23 -19.76 15.37 -37.21
N ALA A 24 -19.94 14.33 -36.39
CA ALA A 24 -20.54 14.41 -35.06
C ALA A 24 -19.76 15.38 -34.16
N PHE A 25 -18.44 15.20 -34.06
CA PHE A 25 -17.57 16.09 -33.26
C PHE A 25 -17.58 17.53 -33.75
N ALA A 26 -17.53 17.75 -35.09
CA ALA A 26 -17.54 19.09 -35.68
C ALA A 26 -18.85 19.84 -35.43
N SER A 27 -19.98 19.13 -35.33
CA SER A 27 -21.30 19.70 -35.09
C SER A 27 -21.61 19.93 -33.60
N ASP A 28 -20.79 19.46 -32.69
CA ASP A 28 -20.99 19.58 -31.24
C ASP A 28 -20.26 20.81 -30.66
N PRO A 29 -21.01 21.88 -30.26
CA PRO A 29 -20.40 23.05 -29.63
C PRO A 29 -19.78 22.76 -28.28
N ALA A 30 -20.34 21.83 -27.48
CA ALA A 30 -19.81 21.45 -26.15
C ALA A 30 -18.49 20.75 -26.29
N ALA A 31 -18.36 19.78 -27.19
CA ALA A 31 -17.10 19.10 -27.48
C ALA A 31 -16.00 20.07 -27.92
N ARG A 32 -16.36 21.12 -28.69
CA ARG A 32 -15.40 22.15 -29.10
C ARG A 32 -14.92 23.01 -27.93
N ILE A 33 -15.83 23.39 -27.03
CA ILE A 33 -15.45 24.14 -25.79
C ILE A 33 -14.56 23.27 -24.91
N ALA A 34 -14.94 22.01 -24.65
CA ALA A 34 -14.19 21.05 -23.90
C ALA A 34 -12.77 20.85 -24.46
N LYS A 35 -12.65 20.66 -25.79
CA LYS A 35 -11.37 20.57 -26.47
C LYS A 35 -10.48 21.80 -26.22
N ASN A 36 -11.05 23.01 -26.31
CA ASN A 36 -10.30 24.24 -26.08
C ASN A 36 -9.82 24.33 -24.61
N ALA A 37 -10.66 23.93 -23.64
CA ALA A 37 -10.33 23.93 -22.23
C ALA A 37 -9.16 22.96 -21.92
N VAL A 38 -9.22 21.71 -22.39
CA VAL A 38 -8.17 20.73 -22.16
C VAL A 38 -6.90 20.97 -22.98
N SER A 39 -6.97 21.76 -24.06
CA SER A 39 -5.78 22.20 -24.79
C SER A 39 -4.95 23.23 -24.02
N ALA A 40 -5.56 23.93 -23.04
CA ALA A 40 -4.92 24.97 -22.24
C ALA A 40 -4.68 24.56 -20.78
N SER A 41 -5.30 23.47 -20.31
CA SER A 41 -5.24 23.05 -18.91
C SER A 41 -5.23 21.52 -18.80
N PRO A 42 -4.61 20.95 -17.74
CA PRO A 42 -4.69 19.52 -17.45
C PRO A 42 -6.14 19.05 -17.30
N ILE A 43 -6.46 17.87 -17.79
CA ILE A 43 -7.82 17.29 -17.75
C ILE A 43 -8.35 17.29 -16.30
N ARG A 44 -7.57 16.84 -15.31
CA ARG A 44 -7.98 16.82 -13.88
C ARG A 44 -8.37 18.21 -13.34
N LYS A 45 -7.83 19.30 -13.90
CA LYS A 45 -8.23 20.66 -13.50
C LYS A 45 -9.52 21.10 -14.18
N VAL A 46 -9.80 20.64 -15.40
CA VAL A 46 -11.00 20.99 -16.15
C VAL A 46 -12.22 20.21 -15.65
N THR A 47 -12.02 18.95 -15.21
CA THR A 47 -13.09 18.12 -14.65
C THR A 47 -13.46 18.46 -13.20
N ARG A 48 -12.69 19.31 -12.51
CA ARG A 48 -12.91 19.69 -11.12
C ARG A 48 -14.29 20.30 -10.91
N VAL A 49 -15.02 19.84 -9.89
CA VAL A 49 -16.34 20.31 -9.48
C VAL A 49 -16.18 21.16 -8.21
N PRO A 50 -16.23 22.51 -8.30
CA PRO A 50 -15.97 23.40 -7.16
C PRO A 50 -16.94 23.20 -5.98
N GLU A 51 -18.19 22.88 -6.26
CA GLU A 51 -19.23 22.68 -5.24
C GLU A 51 -18.94 21.48 -4.35
N ALA A 52 -18.33 20.42 -4.89
CA ALA A 52 -17.94 19.23 -4.15
C ALA A 52 -16.79 19.46 -3.17
N LEU A 53 -16.11 20.61 -3.28
CA LEU A 53 -14.99 20.99 -2.40
C LEU A 53 -15.41 21.86 -1.21
N SER A 54 -16.68 22.25 -1.14
CA SER A 54 -17.20 23.14 -0.08
C SER A 54 -17.57 22.40 1.21
N LEU A 55 -16.83 21.32 1.54
CA LEU A 55 -17.06 20.56 2.78
C LEU A 55 -16.34 21.22 3.95
N ASP A 56 -17.04 21.38 5.09
CA ASP A 56 -16.39 21.84 6.31
C ASP A 56 -15.51 20.73 6.91
N ALA A 57 -14.22 20.96 6.84
CA ALA A 57 -13.18 20.05 7.33
C ALA A 57 -12.56 20.47 8.67
N SER A 58 -13.11 21.51 9.29
CA SER A 58 -12.49 22.09 10.49
C SER A 58 -12.61 21.24 11.74
N THR A 59 -13.67 20.41 11.82
CA THR A 59 -13.97 19.60 13.00
C THR A 59 -14.50 18.22 12.62
N PHE A 60 -14.20 17.22 13.45
CA PHE A 60 -14.69 15.86 13.29
C PHE A 60 -15.33 15.37 14.59
N ASP A 61 -16.39 14.57 14.49
CA ASP A 61 -17.06 13.95 15.64
C ASP A 61 -16.12 13.01 16.40
N VAL A 62 -15.28 12.29 15.67
CA VAL A 62 -14.15 11.54 16.20
C VAL A 62 -12.88 12.07 15.55
N GLN A 63 -11.94 12.58 16.34
CA GLN A 63 -10.67 13.10 15.85
C GLN A 63 -9.53 12.71 16.77
N LEU A 64 -8.50 12.11 16.18
CA LEU A 64 -7.25 11.80 16.87
C LEU A 64 -6.25 12.94 16.67
N SER A 65 -5.45 13.21 17.72
CA SER A 65 -4.34 14.16 17.63
C SER A 65 -3.06 13.42 17.33
N GLN A 66 -2.37 13.81 16.25
CA GLN A 66 -1.05 13.30 15.91
C GLN A 66 -0.01 14.43 15.87
N GLY A 67 1.26 14.01 15.92
CA GLY A 67 2.41 14.90 15.77
C GLY A 67 2.60 15.40 14.34
N ASP A 68 3.82 15.82 14.02
CA ASP A 68 4.16 16.36 12.70
C ASP A 68 3.94 15.35 11.59
N ILE A 69 3.49 15.83 10.44
CA ILE A 69 3.24 15.01 9.25
C ILE A 69 4.57 14.51 8.66
N THR A 70 4.60 13.23 8.33
CA THR A 70 5.76 12.59 7.71
C THR A 70 5.81 12.79 6.20
N ASN A 71 6.97 12.56 5.59
CA ASN A 71 7.14 12.70 4.14
C ASN A 71 8.00 11.58 3.55
N GLN A 72 7.38 10.71 2.76
CA GLN A 72 8.03 9.58 2.09
C GLN A 72 8.92 9.99 0.90
N LYS A 73 8.83 11.26 0.47
CA LYS A 73 9.57 11.79 -0.68
C LYS A 73 9.32 10.97 -1.96
N ARG A 74 10.39 10.63 -2.70
CA ARG A 74 10.34 9.87 -3.95
C ARG A 74 10.60 8.38 -3.69
N SER A 75 9.76 7.76 -2.87
CA SER A 75 9.83 6.33 -2.56
C SER A 75 8.44 5.74 -2.41
N GLY A 76 8.26 4.47 -2.74
CA GLY A 76 7.00 3.74 -2.58
C GLY A 76 6.84 3.15 -1.17
N ARG A 77 7.20 3.90 -0.11
CA ARG A 77 7.16 3.45 1.28
C ARG A 77 5.91 3.85 2.04
N CYS A 78 4.84 4.28 1.37
CA CYS A 78 3.58 4.72 2.01
C CYS A 78 3.09 3.73 3.07
N TRP A 79 3.11 2.44 2.78
CA TRP A 79 2.72 1.37 3.68
C TRP A 79 3.55 1.31 4.97
N MET A 80 4.87 1.57 4.89
CA MET A 80 5.75 1.66 6.06
C MET A 80 5.49 2.93 6.86
N PHE A 81 5.33 4.08 6.18
CA PHE A 81 5.01 5.36 6.81
C PHE A 81 3.69 5.27 7.55
N ALA A 82 2.62 4.80 6.90
CA ALA A 82 1.32 4.59 7.50
C ALA A 82 1.41 3.67 8.73
N SER A 83 2.12 2.55 8.62
CA SER A 83 2.29 1.60 9.74
C SER A 83 3.05 2.20 10.91
N LEU A 84 4.17 2.87 10.67
CA LEU A 84 4.94 3.54 11.72
C LEU A 84 4.16 4.70 12.35
N ASN A 85 3.31 5.40 11.57
CA ASN A 85 2.44 6.45 12.09
C ASN A 85 1.40 5.90 13.08
N THR A 86 0.86 4.70 12.87
CA THR A 86 -0.01 4.05 13.86
C THR A 86 0.75 3.69 15.14
N MET A 87 2.02 3.30 15.03
CA MET A 87 2.87 2.95 16.18
C MET A 87 3.34 4.18 16.96
N ARG A 88 3.79 5.25 16.26
CA ARG A 88 4.22 6.49 16.92
C ARG A 88 3.12 7.13 17.76
N PHE A 89 1.87 6.99 17.34
CA PHE A 89 0.72 7.48 18.09
C PHE A 89 0.67 6.87 19.50
N ARG A 90 0.94 5.57 19.63
CA ARG A 90 1.02 4.89 20.93
C ARG A 90 2.16 5.42 21.79
N ILE A 91 3.35 5.61 21.20
CA ILE A 91 4.51 6.19 21.89
C ILE A 91 4.20 7.59 22.39
N MET A 92 3.64 8.44 21.53
CA MET A 92 3.28 9.81 21.87
C MET A 92 2.26 9.88 23.00
N LYS A 93 1.22 9.04 22.96
CA LYS A 93 0.22 8.95 24.02
C LYS A 93 0.83 8.45 25.33
N LYS A 94 1.67 7.41 25.29
CA LYS A 94 2.31 6.80 26.47
C LYS A 94 3.28 7.77 27.16
N LEU A 95 4.07 8.49 26.38
CA LEU A 95 5.15 9.36 26.88
C LEU A 95 4.75 10.84 26.93
N ASN A 96 3.49 11.20 26.66
CA ASN A 96 2.98 12.56 26.64
C ASN A 96 3.82 13.48 25.72
N LEU A 97 4.10 13.01 24.48
CA LEU A 97 4.92 13.76 23.53
C LEU A 97 4.06 14.66 22.64
N LYS A 98 4.62 15.82 22.24
CA LYS A 98 4.01 16.71 21.26
C LYS A 98 4.17 16.14 19.84
N THR A 99 5.33 15.59 19.56
CA THR A 99 5.69 14.96 18.28
C THR A 99 6.70 13.84 18.51
N PHE A 100 6.71 12.87 17.64
CA PHE A 100 7.68 11.77 17.60
C PHE A 100 7.71 11.14 16.21
N GLU A 101 8.86 10.66 15.80
CA GLU A 101 9.00 9.94 14.53
C GLU A 101 9.86 8.69 14.72
N LEU A 102 9.39 7.57 14.18
CA LEU A 102 10.16 6.34 14.02
C LEU A 102 10.92 6.36 12.69
N SER A 103 12.07 5.72 12.63
CA SER A 103 12.85 5.61 11.40
C SER A 103 12.15 4.74 10.36
N GLN A 104 11.95 5.28 9.17
CA GLN A 104 11.47 4.52 8.02
C GLN A 104 12.61 3.88 7.22
N ALA A 105 13.82 4.42 7.35
CA ALA A 105 15.02 3.83 6.76
C ALA A 105 15.37 2.46 7.37
N TYR A 106 15.06 2.28 8.67
CA TYR A 106 15.32 1.03 9.38
C TYR A 106 14.50 -0.16 8.84
N PRO A 107 13.15 -0.12 8.79
CA PRO A 107 12.37 -1.20 8.20
C PRO A 107 12.58 -1.32 6.68
N LEU A 108 12.90 -0.25 5.95
CA LEU A 108 13.25 -0.32 4.54
C LEU A 108 14.47 -1.22 4.31
N PHE A 109 15.53 -1.05 5.11
CA PHE A 109 16.73 -1.89 5.00
C PHE A 109 16.38 -3.38 5.13
N TRP A 110 15.63 -3.71 6.18
CA TRP A 110 15.28 -5.10 6.48
C TRP A 110 14.29 -5.67 5.46
N ASP A 111 13.34 -4.88 5.00
CA ASP A 111 12.41 -5.30 3.95
C ASP A 111 13.15 -5.67 2.66
N LYS A 112 14.03 -4.79 2.17
CA LYS A 112 14.83 -5.08 0.96
C LYS A 112 15.71 -6.31 1.12
N TYR A 113 16.30 -6.50 2.29
CA TYR A 113 17.16 -7.65 2.59
C TYR A 113 16.34 -8.96 2.65
N GLU A 114 15.22 -8.95 3.33
CA GLU A 114 14.33 -10.11 3.42
C GLU A 114 13.67 -10.46 2.09
N ARG A 115 13.27 -9.45 1.31
CA ARG A 115 12.76 -9.67 -0.06
C ARG A 115 13.82 -10.29 -0.97
N ALA A 116 15.08 -9.94 -0.85
CA ALA A 116 16.14 -10.60 -1.61
C ALA A 116 16.20 -12.10 -1.27
N ASN A 117 16.08 -12.46 0.01
CA ASN A 117 16.00 -13.86 0.44
C ASN A 117 14.73 -14.54 -0.07
N TRP A 118 13.57 -13.90 0.09
CA TRP A 118 12.27 -14.38 -0.41
C TRP A 118 12.30 -14.65 -1.91
N PHE A 119 12.85 -13.72 -2.67
CA PHE A 119 13.02 -13.86 -4.11
C PHE A 119 13.88 -15.06 -4.47
N PHE A 120 15.08 -15.22 -3.88
CA PHE A 120 15.95 -16.35 -4.16
C PHE A 120 15.33 -17.70 -3.80
N GLN A 121 14.60 -17.77 -2.69
CA GLN A 121 13.88 -18.98 -2.31
C GLN A 121 12.80 -19.35 -3.33
N ASN A 122 12.01 -18.38 -3.79
CA ASN A 122 10.99 -18.62 -4.84
C ASN A 122 11.62 -19.00 -6.19
N ILE A 123 12.75 -18.42 -6.57
CA ILE A 123 13.52 -18.80 -7.77
C ILE A 123 14.02 -20.23 -7.68
N ILE A 124 14.48 -20.66 -6.51
CA ILE A 124 14.90 -22.05 -6.27
C ILE A 124 13.69 -23.01 -6.31
N ALA A 125 12.59 -22.63 -5.67
CA ALA A 125 11.37 -23.42 -5.61
C ALA A 125 10.69 -23.64 -6.98
N THR A 126 10.89 -22.70 -7.92
CA THR A 126 10.34 -22.74 -9.29
C THR A 126 11.40 -23.15 -10.33
N ALA A 127 12.51 -23.74 -9.92
CA ALA A 127 13.63 -24.02 -10.81
C ALA A 127 13.36 -25.09 -11.88
N ASP A 128 12.39 -25.96 -11.65
CA ASP A 128 11.90 -26.97 -12.60
C ASP A 128 10.99 -26.39 -13.70
N GLU A 129 10.47 -25.18 -13.49
CA GLU A 129 9.67 -24.48 -14.50
C GLU A 129 10.57 -23.75 -15.51
N PRO A 130 10.17 -23.62 -16.79
CA PRO A 130 10.91 -22.81 -17.75
C PRO A 130 10.86 -21.32 -17.37
N VAL A 131 11.91 -20.56 -17.74
CA VAL A 131 11.98 -19.10 -17.48
C VAL A 131 10.79 -18.34 -18.08
N THR A 132 10.17 -18.90 -19.12
CA THR A 132 8.99 -18.34 -19.81
C THR A 132 7.66 -18.73 -19.15
N SER A 133 7.65 -19.55 -18.09
CA SER A 133 6.43 -19.79 -17.34
C SER A 133 5.89 -18.48 -16.73
N ARG A 134 4.58 -18.44 -16.49
CA ARG A 134 3.96 -17.24 -15.95
C ARG A 134 4.47 -16.89 -14.54
N ASP A 135 4.66 -17.92 -13.70
CA ASP A 135 5.15 -17.77 -12.34
C ASP A 135 6.60 -17.23 -12.31
N VAL A 136 7.50 -17.83 -13.07
CA VAL A 136 8.91 -17.37 -13.13
C VAL A 136 9.00 -15.99 -13.78
N SER A 137 8.23 -15.74 -14.85
CA SER A 137 8.18 -14.42 -15.49
C SER A 137 7.69 -13.33 -14.51
N PHE A 138 6.67 -13.64 -13.69
CA PHE A 138 6.18 -12.74 -12.65
C PHE A 138 7.27 -12.43 -11.63
N LEU A 139 7.94 -13.43 -11.07
CA LEU A 139 9.05 -13.25 -10.12
C LEU A 139 10.18 -12.39 -10.70
N LEU A 140 10.52 -12.59 -11.97
CA LEU A 140 11.59 -11.87 -12.64
C LEU A 140 11.19 -10.46 -13.09
N LEU A 141 9.88 -10.15 -13.20
CA LEU A 141 9.40 -8.85 -13.63
C LEU A 141 9.82 -7.76 -12.63
N ASP A 142 9.56 -8.01 -11.36
CA ASP A 142 9.86 -7.06 -10.27
C ASP A 142 10.36 -7.79 -9.02
N PRO A 143 11.66 -8.21 -9.00
CA PRO A 143 12.25 -8.91 -7.85
C PRO A 143 12.26 -8.11 -6.56
N LEU A 144 12.26 -6.77 -6.66
CA LEU A 144 12.44 -5.87 -5.53
C LEU A 144 11.77 -4.52 -5.80
N CYS A 145 10.55 -4.33 -5.32
CA CYS A 145 9.82 -3.06 -5.37
C CYS A 145 9.79 -2.37 -4.00
N ASP A 146 9.30 -1.14 -3.96
CA ASP A 146 9.14 -0.36 -2.72
C ASP A 146 7.82 -0.68 -2.01
N GLY A 147 6.75 -0.90 -2.76
CA GLY A 147 5.41 -1.12 -2.22
C GLY A 147 5.32 -2.35 -1.32
N GLY A 148 4.30 -2.43 -0.49
CA GLY A 148 4.10 -3.56 0.41
C GLY A 148 2.73 -3.56 1.08
N GLN A 149 2.56 -4.50 1.98
CA GLN A 149 1.33 -4.77 2.71
C GLN A 149 1.57 -4.67 4.22
N TRP A 150 0.50 -4.46 4.99
CA TRP A 150 0.59 -4.45 6.45
C TRP A 150 1.25 -5.72 7.01
N ASP A 151 0.87 -6.90 6.53
CA ASP A 151 1.43 -8.16 7.02
C ASP A 151 2.94 -8.26 6.79
N MET A 152 3.44 -7.72 5.67
CA MET A 152 4.87 -7.65 5.38
C MET A 152 5.59 -6.72 6.35
N PHE A 153 4.99 -5.57 6.70
CA PHE A 153 5.52 -4.65 7.70
C PHE A 153 5.50 -5.30 9.11
N ARG A 154 4.38 -5.94 9.47
CA ARG A 154 4.25 -6.70 10.71
C ARG A 154 5.39 -7.69 10.88
N SER A 155 5.69 -8.47 9.84
CA SER A 155 6.75 -9.48 9.84
C SER A 155 8.13 -8.87 10.08
N ILE A 156 8.44 -7.73 9.45
CA ILE A 156 9.69 -6.99 9.67
C ILE A 156 9.79 -6.52 11.12
N VAL A 157 8.74 -5.92 11.68
CA VAL A 157 8.78 -5.41 13.06
C VAL A 157 8.86 -6.54 14.09
N LYS A 158 8.17 -7.64 13.88
CA LYS A 158 8.27 -8.84 14.73
C LYS A 158 9.70 -9.38 14.79
N LYS A 159 10.39 -9.38 13.65
CA LYS A 159 11.76 -9.91 13.57
C LYS A 159 12.80 -8.92 14.05
N TYR A 160 12.70 -7.65 13.69
CA TYR A 160 13.74 -6.65 13.84
C TYR A 160 13.42 -5.51 14.81
N GLY A 161 12.16 -5.29 15.18
CA GLY A 161 11.73 -4.17 16.01
C GLY A 161 11.68 -2.85 15.27
N VAL A 162 11.73 -1.73 16.00
CA VAL A 162 11.73 -0.36 15.49
C VAL A 162 12.76 0.50 16.22
N VAL A 163 13.15 1.60 15.60
CA VAL A 163 14.07 2.58 16.18
C VAL A 163 13.55 4.00 16.00
N PRO A 164 13.90 4.96 16.89
CA PRO A 164 13.64 6.38 16.65
C PRO A 164 14.31 6.87 15.37
N LYS A 165 13.78 7.94 14.78
CA LYS A 165 14.29 8.56 13.54
C LYS A 165 15.79 8.84 13.58
N ASP A 166 16.28 9.38 14.70
CA ASP A 166 17.68 9.77 14.86
C ASP A 166 18.64 8.60 14.96
N ALA A 167 18.16 7.40 15.33
CA ALA A 167 18.99 6.20 15.43
C ALA A 167 19.34 5.60 14.06
N MET A 168 18.51 5.83 13.05
CA MET A 168 18.80 5.52 11.64
C MET A 168 18.09 6.55 10.75
N PRO A 169 18.73 7.70 10.47
CA PRO A 169 18.13 8.79 9.70
C PRO A 169 18.00 8.45 8.22
N GLU A 170 17.21 9.23 7.50
CA GLU A 170 17.08 9.12 6.05
C GLU A 170 18.41 9.41 5.34
N THR A 171 18.66 8.67 4.28
CA THR A 171 19.74 8.90 3.31
C THR A 171 19.17 9.47 2.00
N HIS A 172 20.02 9.82 1.06
CA HIS A 172 19.57 10.15 -0.30
C HIS A 172 18.84 8.95 -0.94
N CYS A 173 19.37 7.74 -0.78
CA CYS A 173 18.81 6.53 -1.36
C CYS A 173 17.46 6.17 -0.72
N SER A 174 17.27 6.35 0.59
CA SER A 174 15.97 6.08 1.22
C SER A 174 14.90 7.11 0.82
N SER A 175 15.32 8.35 0.56
CA SER A 175 14.42 9.44 0.12
C SER A 175 14.15 9.43 -1.40
N ASN A 176 14.91 8.65 -2.18
CA ASN A 176 14.78 8.49 -3.63
C ASN A 176 15.29 7.08 -4.01
N THR A 177 14.44 6.09 -3.89
CA THR A 177 14.80 4.66 -3.94
C THR A 177 15.10 4.13 -5.33
N GLY A 178 14.61 4.78 -6.38
CA GLY A 178 14.60 4.25 -7.74
C GLY A 178 15.93 3.71 -8.27
N ASP A 179 17.05 4.43 -8.06
CA ASP A 179 18.38 3.97 -8.53
C ASP A 179 18.87 2.76 -7.70
N MET A 180 18.69 2.80 -6.38
CA MET A 180 19.05 1.69 -5.51
C MET A 180 18.30 0.42 -5.91
N ASP A 181 16.99 0.51 -6.09
CA ASP A 181 16.14 -0.60 -6.50
C ASP A 181 16.50 -1.13 -7.88
N ALA A 182 16.82 -0.26 -8.83
CA ALA A 182 17.24 -0.67 -10.15
C ALA A 182 18.56 -1.49 -10.13
N PHE A 183 19.54 -1.09 -9.33
CA PHE A 183 20.81 -1.83 -9.19
C PHE A 183 20.63 -3.14 -8.44
N LEU A 184 19.86 -3.16 -7.35
CA LEU A 184 19.54 -4.37 -6.61
C LEU A 184 18.75 -5.36 -7.48
N THR A 185 17.75 -4.90 -8.21
CA THR A 185 16.97 -5.74 -9.15
C THR A 185 17.86 -6.41 -10.20
N ARG A 186 18.83 -5.67 -10.79
CA ARG A 186 19.80 -6.26 -11.73
C ARG A 186 20.65 -7.33 -11.06
N PHE A 187 21.12 -7.05 -9.85
CA PHE A 187 21.90 -7.98 -9.06
C PHE A 187 21.10 -9.26 -8.73
N LEU A 188 19.84 -9.12 -8.29
CA LEU A 188 18.97 -10.25 -7.97
C LEU A 188 18.68 -11.10 -9.20
N ARG A 189 18.41 -10.51 -10.36
CA ARG A 189 18.21 -11.26 -11.62
C ARG A 189 19.47 -12.02 -12.04
N ALA A 190 20.67 -11.45 -11.85
CA ALA A 190 21.92 -12.16 -12.10
C ALA A 190 22.10 -13.33 -11.12
N GLY A 191 21.78 -13.14 -9.84
CA GLY A 191 21.75 -14.20 -8.83
C GLY A 191 20.74 -15.32 -9.15
N ALA A 192 19.54 -14.96 -9.60
CA ALA A 192 18.53 -15.91 -10.03
C ALA A 192 19.03 -16.80 -11.18
N LYS A 193 19.66 -16.18 -12.20
CA LYS A 193 20.28 -16.93 -13.29
C LYS A 193 21.33 -17.92 -12.76
N ALA A 194 22.25 -17.44 -11.93
CA ALA A 194 23.31 -18.26 -11.37
C ALA A 194 22.77 -19.47 -10.58
N LEU A 195 21.75 -19.26 -9.71
CA LEU A 195 21.11 -20.33 -8.95
C LEU A 195 20.43 -21.35 -9.86
N ARG A 196 19.68 -20.90 -10.86
CA ARG A 196 19.01 -21.82 -11.82
C ARG A 196 20.01 -22.60 -12.68
N ASP A 197 21.10 -21.96 -13.12
CA ASP A 197 22.16 -22.66 -13.85
C ASP A 197 22.83 -23.76 -12.99
N MET A 198 23.08 -23.46 -11.71
CA MET A 198 23.62 -24.44 -10.75
C MET A 198 22.67 -25.61 -10.54
N ILE A 199 21.36 -25.37 -10.41
CA ILE A 199 20.34 -26.43 -10.29
C ILE A 199 20.31 -27.29 -11.54
N ALA A 200 20.29 -26.68 -12.73
CA ALA A 200 20.34 -27.38 -14.01
C ALA A 200 21.63 -28.21 -14.18
N GLY A 201 22.74 -27.73 -13.62
CA GLY A 201 24.01 -28.46 -13.54
C GLY A 201 24.08 -29.56 -12.47
N GLY A 202 23.01 -29.80 -11.71
CA GLY A 202 22.94 -30.84 -10.69
C GLY A 202 23.58 -30.48 -9.36
N ALA A 203 23.72 -29.20 -9.04
CA ALA A 203 24.27 -28.76 -7.76
C ALA A 203 23.46 -29.26 -6.57
N GLY A 204 24.13 -29.78 -5.54
CA GLY A 204 23.50 -30.23 -4.31
C GLY A 204 22.98 -29.08 -3.44
N LYS A 205 22.08 -29.40 -2.49
CA LYS A 205 21.44 -28.42 -1.59
C LYS A 205 22.45 -27.56 -0.82
N GLU A 206 23.55 -28.15 -0.33
CA GLU A 206 24.57 -27.41 0.42
C GLU A 206 25.29 -26.36 -0.44
N THR A 207 25.60 -26.70 -1.70
CA THR A 207 26.23 -25.79 -2.66
C THR A 207 25.30 -24.63 -3.03
N LEU A 208 24.00 -24.93 -3.20
CA LEU A 208 22.99 -23.89 -3.44
C LEU A 208 22.81 -22.96 -2.23
N ALA A 209 22.74 -23.52 -1.03
CA ALA A 209 22.64 -22.74 0.21
C ALA A 209 23.87 -21.83 0.40
N ALA A 210 25.08 -22.32 0.12
CA ALA A 210 26.31 -21.53 0.17
C ALA A 210 26.26 -20.35 -0.85
N LYS A 211 25.78 -20.62 -2.08
CA LYS A 211 25.64 -19.56 -3.10
C LYS A 211 24.56 -18.54 -2.73
N GLN A 212 23.43 -18.97 -2.19
CA GLN A 212 22.40 -18.05 -1.69
C GLN A 212 22.93 -17.18 -0.55
N ALA A 213 23.67 -17.75 0.40
CA ALA A 213 24.29 -16.99 1.50
C ALA A 213 25.31 -15.96 0.98
N GLU A 214 26.11 -16.30 -0.02
CA GLU A 214 27.02 -15.35 -0.69
C GLU A 214 26.24 -14.18 -1.33
N LEU A 215 25.18 -14.47 -2.09
CA LEU A 215 24.34 -13.46 -2.73
C LEU A 215 23.65 -12.56 -1.70
N LEU A 216 23.18 -13.11 -0.59
CA LEU A 216 22.60 -12.34 0.51
C LEU A 216 23.65 -11.44 1.20
N ALA A 217 24.87 -11.92 1.43
CA ALA A 217 25.94 -11.07 1.97
C ALA A 217 26.27 -9.89 1.03
N GLN A 218 26.23 -10.12 -0.27
CA GLN A 218 26.43 -9.07 -1.27
C GLN A 218 25.24 -8.08 -1.30
N SER A 219 24.00 -8.57 -1.18
CA SER A 219 22.80 -7.72 -1.05
C SER A 219 22.87 -6.85 0.19
N TYR A 220 23.25 -7.42 1.35
CA TYR A 220 23.45 -6.67 2.59
C TYR A 220 24.48 -5.54 2.40
N ARG A 221 25.62 -5.84 1.74
CA ARG A 221 26.66 -4.85 1.46
C ARG A 221 26.12 -3.70 0.60
N MET A 222 25.33 -3.99 -0.44
CA MET A 222 24.75 -2.96 -1.30
C MET A 222 23.80 -2.06 -0.51
N LEU A 223 22.93 -2.67 0.31
CA LEU A 223 22.00 -1.95 1.17
C LEU A 223 22.71 -1.09 2.22
N ALA A 224 23.74 -1.62 2.87
CA ALA A 224 24.52 -0.87 3.87
C ALA A 224 25.27 0.34 3.25
N ILE A 225 25.69 0.26 2.00
CA ILE A 225 26.29 1.39 1.26
C ILE A 225 25.22 2.47 0.97
N CYS A 226 23.99 2.09 0.62
CA CYS A 226 22.93 3.00 0.25
C CYS A 226 22.19 3.63 1.44
N LEU A 227 21.93 2.82 2.48
CA LEU A 227 21.03 3.17 3.58
C LEU A 227 21.74 3.36 4.92
N GLY A 228 23.02 3.00 5.02
CA GLY A 228 23.72 2.83 6.30
C GLY A 228 23.44 1.46 6.92
N GLU A 229 24.25 1.10 7.91
CA GLU A 229 24.09 -0.18 8.62
C GLU A 229 23.06 -0.03 9.75
N PRO A 230 22.04 -0.91 9.83
CA PRO A 230 21.04 -0.85 10.90
C PRO A 230 21.67 -1.04 12.29
N PRO A 231 21.32 -0.20 13.28
CA PRO A 231 21.88 -0.31 14.62
C PRO A 231 21.37 -1.57 15.33
N LYS A 232 22.29 -2.28 15.99
CA LYS A 232 21.95 -3.40 16.89
C LYS A 232 21.45 -2.91 18.24
N SER A 233 21.91 -1.73 18.66
CA SER A 233 21.49 -0.99 19.85
C SER A 233 21.71 0.50 19.60
N PHE A 234 20.94 1.34 20.30
CA PHE A 234 21.02 2.80 20.21
C PHE A 234 20.73 3.45 21.57
N GLU A 235 21.24 4.65 21.76
CA GLU A 235 20.87 5.47 22.89
C GLU A 235 19.61 6.29 22.56
N ALA A 236 18.66 6.32 23.49
CA ALA A 236 17.49 7.17 23.39
C ALA A 236 17.41 8.10 24.60
N ARG A 237 17.19 9.38 24.32
CA ARG A 237 16.90 10.41 25.32
C ARG A 237 15.71 11.24 24.84
N ILE A 238 14.55 11.05 25.46
CA ILE A 238 13.30 11.68 25.00
C ILE A 238 12.75 12.51 26.16
N ARG A 239 12.33 13.75 25.83
CA ARG A 239 11.59 14.63 26.72
C ARG A 239 10.14 14.71 26.32
N ASP A 240 9.25 14.80 27.30
CA ASP A 240 7.81 15.00 27.05
C ASP A 240 7.52 16.48 26.70
N LYS A 241 6.23 16.76 26.44
CA LYS A 241 5.77 18.12 26.08
C LYS A 241 6.02 19.16 27.18
N ASP A 242 6.26 18.73 28.43
CA ASP A 242 6.52 19.55 29.60
C ASP A 242 8.03 19.62 29.92
N ASP A 243 8.89 19.26 28.96
CA ASP A 243 10.36 19.22 29.02
C ASP A 243 10.95 18.26 30.06
N LYS A 244 10.16 17.32 30.59
CA LYS A 244 10.63 16.29 31.50
C LYS A 244 11.30 15.15 30.74
N LEU A 245 12.47 14.72 31.19
CA LEU A 245 13.15 13.54 30.65
C LEU A 245 12.35 12.26 31.00
N VAL A 246 11.73 11.64 30.01
CA VAL A 246 10.84 10.47 30.18
C VAL A 246 11.47 9.16 29.66
N VAL A 247 12.47 9.26 28.78
CA VAL A 247 13.28 8.12 28.34
C VAL A 247 14.75 8.48 28.42
N SER A 248 15.57 7.62 28.99
CA SER A 248 17.04 7.72 28.97
C SER A 248 17.65 6.34 29.15
N GLY A 249 18.30 5.82 28.10
CA GLY A 249 18.93 4.51 28.14
C GLY A 249 19.40 4.01 26.78
N THR A 250 19.99 2.83 26.80
CA THR A 250 20.41 2.09 25.60
C THR A 250 19.41 0.96 25.37
N PHE A 251 18.90 0.85 24.15
CA PHE A 251 17.89 -0.13 23.77
C PHE A 251 18.33 -0.92 22.55
N SER A 252 17.96 -2.19 22.46
CA SER A 252 17.84 -2.85 21.18
C SER A 252 16.54 -2.44 20.50
N PRO A 253 16.42 -2.55 19.15
CA PRO A 253 15.18 -2.20 18.45
C PRO A 253 13.94 -2.96 18.94
N LYS A 254 14.10 -4.22 19.35
CA LYS A 254 12.99 -5.03 19.89
C LYS A 254 12.59 -4.57 21.29
N GLN A 255 13.57 -4.31 22.18
CA GLN A 255 13.28 -3.76 23.52
C GLN A 255 12.54 -2.42 23.41
N PHE A 256 12.94 -1.55 22.49
CA PHE A 256 12.26 -0.28 22.28
C PHE A 256 10.82 -0.46 21.77
N PHE A 257 10.59 -1.38 20.85
CA PHE A 257 9.26 -1.75 20.40
C PHE A 257 8.39 -2.27 21.55
N ASP A 258 8.88 -3.26 22.27
CA ASP A 258 8.14 -3.92 23.37
C ASP A 258 7.79 -2.91 24.48
N GLU A 259 8.74 -2.04 24.84
CA GLU A 259 8.57 -1.10 25.93
C GLU A 259 7.72 0.11 25.54
N TYR A 260 7.91 0.70 24.35
CA TYR A 260 7.28 1.98 24.03
C TYR A 260 6.13 1.89 23.03
N VAL A 261 6.13 0.97 22.09
CA VAL A 261 4.97 0.70 21.23
C VAL A 261 3.98 -0.21 21.94
N GLY A 262 4.45 -1.34 22.45
CA GLY A 262 3.67 -2.28 23.29
C GLY A 262 2.43 -2.80 22.57
N MET A 263 2.53 -3.07 21.26
CA MET A 263 1.44 -3.51 20.41
C MET A 263 1.61 -5.00 20.11
N ASN A 264 0.58 -5.82 20.40
CA ASN A 264 0.58 -7.19 19.91
C ASN A 264 0.22 -7.17 18.41
N LEU A 265 1.21 -7.35 17.56
CA LEU A 265 1.04 -7.25 16.10
C LEU A 265 0.16 -8.37 15.53
N ASP A 266 0.07 -9.52 16.20
CA ASP A 266 -0.76 -10.65 15.76
C ASP A 266 -2.27 -10.43 16.03
N ASP A 267 -2.62 -9.42 16.82
CA ASP A 267 -4.01 -9.03 17.02
C ASP A 267 -4.56 -8.15 15.87
N TYR A 268 -3.69 -7.65 14.99
CA TYR A 268 -4.07 -6.76 13.88
C TYR A 268 -4.31 -7.56 12.60
N ILE A 269 -5.54 -7.51 12.13
CA ILE A 269 -6.05 -8.30 11.01
C ILE A 269 -6.22 -7.42 9.78
N SER A 270 -5.70 -7.90 8.65
CA SER A 270 -5.92 -7.33 7.32
C SER A 270 -7.29 -7.74 6.79
N VAL A 271 -8.24 -6.80 6.76
CA VAL A 271 -9.58 -6.98 6.23
C VAL A 271 -9.66 -6.34 4.87
N ILE A 272 -9.97 -7.13 3.83
CA ILE A 272 -10.10 -6.64 2.46
C ILE A 272 -11.57 -6.55 2.03
N ASN A 273 -11.84 -5.74 1.01
CA ASN A 273 -13.10 -5.69 0.31
C ASN A 273 -12.88 -5.87 -1.20
N ALA A 274 -13.03 -7.09 -1.67
CA ALA A 274 -12.96 -7.48 -3.08
C ALA A 274 -14.28 -8.18 -3.45
N PRO A 275 -15.27 -7.45 -4.00
CA PRO A 275 -16.61 -7.98 -4.27
C PRO A 275 -16.69 -8.81 -5.58
N THR A 276 -15.62 -9.47 -5.98
CA THR A 276 -15.52 -10.28 -7.18
C THR A 276 -16.06 -11.70 -6.97
N GLU A 277 -16.56 -12.32 -8.02
CA GLU A 277 -17.21 -13.65 -7.93
C GLU A 277 -16.25 -14.74 -7.44
N ASP A 278 -14.97 -14.66 -7.80
CA ASP A 278 -13.92 -15.59 -7.43
C ASP A 278 -13.44 -15.45 -5.96
N LYS A 279 -13.83 -14.36 -5.30
CA LYS A 279 -13.46 -14.06 -3.90
C LYS A 279 -14.69 -13.87 -3.00
N PRO A 280 -15.48 -14.92 -2.71
CA PRO A 280 -16.63 -14.81 -1.81
C PRO A 280 -16.29 -14.17 -0.47
N TYR A 281 -17.23 -13.39 0.07
CA TYR A 281 -17.10 -12.83 1.42
C TYR A 281 -17.09 -13.92 2.50
N TYR A 282 -16.57 -13.56 3.67
CA TYR A 282 -16.37 -14.44 4.82
C TYR A 282 -15.49 -15.66 4.48
N ARG A 283 -14.44 -15.39 3.71
CA ARG A 283 -13.37 -16.33 3.37
C ARG A 283 -12.01 -15.68 3.60
N SER A 284 -11.05 -16.55 3.89
CA SER A 284 -9.66 -16.17 4.09
C SER A 284 -8.85 -16.39 2.82
N TYR A 285 -7.92 -15.48 2.53
CA TYR A 285 -7.09 -15.49 1.34
C TYR A 285 -5.63 -15.19 1.67
N SER A 286 -4.73 -15.75 0.85
CA SER A 286 -3.34 -15.35 0.75
C SER A 286 -3.00 -15.11 -0.72
N VAL A 287 -1.84 -14.53 -1.01
CA VAL A 287 -1.39 -14.32 -2.40
C VAL A 287 -0.04 -15.01 -2.57
N ARG A 288 0.07 -15.88 -3.57
CA ARG A 288 1.32 -16.60 -3.84
C ARG A 288 2.43 -15.60 -4.16
N PHE A 289 3.62 -15.88 -3.65
CA PHE A 289 4.84 -15.06 -3.80
C PHE A 289 4.78 -13.65 -3.17
N LEU A 290 3.67 -13.27 -2.52
CA LEU A 290 3.55 -12.00 -1.84
C LEU A 290 3.96 -12.13 -0.37
N GLY A 291 5.15 -11.61 -0.05
CA GLY A 291 5.75 -11.68 1.28
C GLY A 291 7.17 -11.11 1.28
N ASN A 292 7.80 -11.12 2.43
CA ASN A 292 9.20 -10.72 2.61
C ASN A 292 9.93 -11.65 3.60
N VAL A 293 9.45 -11.80 4.82
CA VAL A 293 10.07 -12.64 5.86
C VAL A 293 9.60 -14.08 5.69
N ALA A 294 10.51 -14.96 5.30
CA ALA A 294 10.17 -16.32 4.89
C ALA A 294 9.50 -17.16 6.00
N GLU A 295 9.92 -16.98 7.26
CA GLU A 295 9.38 -17.70 8.40
C GLU A 295 7.98 -17.25 8.84
N ASP A 296 7.49 -16.09 8.40
CA ASP A 296 6.17 -15.54 8.80
C ASP A 296 5.05 -15.83 7.77
N GLY A 297 5.37 -16.41 6.60
CA GLY A 297 4.42 -17.05 5.70
C GLY A 297 3.69 -16.15 4.68
N GLY A 298 3.97 -14.84 4.62
CA GLY A 298 3.37 -13.93 3.64
C GLY A 298 2.09 -13.24 4.11
N VAL A 299 1.26 -12.77 3.18
CA VAL A 299 0.04 -12.01 3.51
C VAL A 299 -1.13 -12.93 3.84
N HIS A 300 -2.01 -12.46 4.74
CA HIS A 300 -3.20 -13.16 5.16
C HIS A 300 -4.38 -12.19 5.30
N TYR A 301 -5.40 -12.37 4.51
CA TYR A 301 -6.58 -11.50 4.43
C TYR A 301 -7.86 -12.23 4.81
N VAL A 302 -8.85 -11.50 5.34
CA VAL A 302 -10.26 -11.89 5.32
C VAL A 302 -11.03 -10.96 4.39
N ASN A 303 -11.82 -11.49 3.45
CA ASN A 303 -12.67 -10.70 2.57
C ASN A 303 -14.04 -10.50 3.17
N LEU A 304 -14.43 -9.24 3.40
CA LEU A 304 -15.69 -8.87 4.04
C LEU A 304 -16.43 -7.79 3.23
N PRO A 305 -17.76 -7.65 3.42
CA PRO A 305 -18.52 -6.52 2.90
C PRO A 305 -17.93 -5.17 3.37
N VAL A 306 -18.03 -4.14 2.55
CA VAL A 306 -17.45 -2.82 2.86
C VAL A 306 -17.95 -2.22 4.18
N GLU A 307 -19.20 -2.50 4.54
CA GLU A 307 -19.78 -2.05 5.81
C GLU A 307 -19.08 -2.68 7.04
N SER A 308 -18.53 -3.88 6.91
CA SER A 308 -17.71 -4.49 7.97
C SER A 308 -16.39 -3.73 8.16
N LEU A 309 -15.76 -3.31 7.06
CA LEU A 309 -14.54 -2.48 7.10
C LEU A 309 -14.84 -1.14 7.80
N LYS A 310 -15.89 -0.43 7.37
CA LYS A 310 -16.30 0.85 7.97
C LYS A 310 -16.60 0.71 9.46
N ARG A 311 -17.42 -0.27 9.83
CA ARG A 311 -17.80 -0.52 11.22
C ARG A 311 -16.58 -0.78 12.12
N ALA A 312 -15.67 -1.64 11.69
CA ALA A 312 -14.46 -1.97 12.45
C ALA A 312 -13.51 -0.78 12.56
N ALA A 313 -13.29 -0.04 11.48
CA ALA A 313 -12.48 1.18 11.47
C ALA A 313 -13.05 2.26 12.40
N ILE A 314 -14.36 2.51 12.36
CA ILE A 314 -15.06 3.46 13.25
C ILE A 314 -14.92 3.03 14.71
N ALA A 315 -15.09 1.75 15.02
CA ALA A 315 -14.95 1.24 16.38
C ALA A 315 -13.53 1.48 16.92
N GLN A 316 -12.50 1.21 16.10
CA GLN A 316 -11.11 1.46 16.48
C GLN A 316 -10.81 2.96 16.67
N LEU A 317 -11.32 3.83 15.79
CA LEU A 317 -11.18 5.28 15.93
C LEU A 317 -11.87 5.81 17.21
N LYS A 318 -13.07 5.31 17.54
CA LYS A 318 -13.78 5.67 18.78
C LYS A 318 -13.05 5.25 20.05
N ASP A 319 -12.26 4.16 19.99
CA ASP A 319 -11.35 3.74 21.07
C ASP A 319 -10.06 4.56 21.12
N GLY A 320 -9.93 5.56 20.26
CA GLY A 320 -8.79 6.48 20.20
C GLY A 320 -7.55 5.85 19.60
N LEU A 321 -7.70 4.98 18.61
CA LEU A 321 -6.62 4.32 17.86
C LEU A 321 -6.75 4.60 16.36
N PRO A 322 -5.65 5.00 15.69
CA PRO A 322 -5.64 5.20 14.24
C PRO A 322 -5.78 3.87 13.49
N VAL A 323 -6.22 3.95 12.23
CA VAL A 323 -6.46 2.78 11.38
C VAL A 323 -5.64 2.89 10.11
N TRP A 324 -4.72 1.94 9.89
CA TRP A 324 -4.04 1.77 8.61
C TRP A 324 -5.04 1.30 7.55
N PHE A 325 -4.98 1.87 6.34
CA PHE A 325 -5.81 1.43 5.23
C PHE A 325 -5.07 1.54 3.90
N GLY A 326 -5.49 0.71 2.91
CA GLY A 326 -5.01 0.71 1.55
C GLY A 326 -6.14 1.02 0.57
N CYS A 327 -5.85 1.84 -0.43
CA CYS A 327 -6.83 2.32 -1.40
C CYS A 327 -6.22 2.54 -2.78
N ASP A 328 -7.07 2.80 -3.78
CA ASP A 328 -6.63 3.32 -5.07
C ASP A 328 -6.69 4.85 -5.06
N VAL A 329 -5.56 5.47 -4.76
CA VAL A 329 -5.46 6.92 -4.62
C VAL A 329 -5.49 7.66 -5.97
N ASP A 330 -5.40 6.94 -7.08
CA ASP A 330 -5.43 7.56 -8.42
C ASP A 330 -6.84 7.92 -8.90
N GLN A 331 -7.87 7.46 -8.18
CA GLN A 331 -9.28 7.60 -8.53
C GLN A 331 -9.94 8.80 -7.85
N ASN A 332 -10.55 9.70 -8.63
CA ASN A 332 -11.35 10.84 -8.12
C ASN A 332 -10.73 11.59 -6.94
N TYR A 333 -9.41 11.83 -7.02
CA TYR A 333 -8.65 12.52 -5.99
C TYR A 333 -8.03 13.80 -6.54
N LEU A 334 -8.40 14.91 -5.94
CA LEU A 334 -7.83 16.23 -6.20
C LEU A 334 -6.72 16.51 -5.20
N GLN A 335 -5.49 16.14 -5.56
CA GLN A 335 -4.31 16.20 -4.68
C GLN A 335 -4.04 17.61 -4.16
N ASP A 336 -4.12 18.63 -5.01
CA ASP A 336 -3.90 20.04 -4.61
C ASP A 336 -4.91 20.51 -3.56
N ASP A 337 -6.11 19.93 -3.56
CA ASP A 337 -7.20 20.27 -2.64
C ASP A 337 -7.27 19.30 -1.43
N GLY A 338 -6.48 18.24 -1.43
CA GLY A 338 -6.55 17.19 -0.41
C GLY A 338 -7.93 16.54 -0.29
N MET A 339 -8.61 16.29 -1.43
CA MET A 339 -9.99 15.83 -1.43
C MET A 339 -10.20 14.58 -2.29
N MET A 340 -10.58 13.48 -1.66
CA MET A 340 -11.01 12.21 -2.25
C MET A 340 -12.54 12.14 -2.21
N GLY A 341 -13.19 12.22 -3.36
CA GLY A 341 -14.66 12.20 -3.43
C GLY A 341 -15.16 11.85 -4.82
N ILE A 342 -16.18 11.00 -4.91
CA ILE A 342 -16.74 10.57 -6.20
C ILE A 342 -17.21 11.75 -7.05
N SER A 343 -17.82 12.74 -6.41
CA SER A 343 -18.37 13.93 -7.08
C SER A 343 -17.34 15.06 -7.31
N THR A 344 -16.06 14.88 -6.96
CA THR A 344 -15.04 15.94 -7.09
C THR A 344 -14.62 16.21 -8.53
N MET A 345 -14.86 15.26 -9.42
CA MET A 345 -14.50 15.30 -10.83
C MET A 345 -15.67 14.88 -11.71
N ASP A 346 -15.95 15.65 -12.78
CA ASP A 346 -16.97 15.37 -13.78
C ASP A 346 -16.32 15.05 -15.14
N ALA A 347 -15.83 13.82 -15.28
CA ALA A 347 -15.27 13.36 -16.54
C ALA A 347 -16.35 13.13 -17.61
N ASP A 348 -17.51 12.62 -17.21
CA ASP A 348 -18.64 12.35 -18.11
C ASP A 348 -19.16 13.64 -18.73
N GLY A 349 -19.30 14.70 -17.92
CA GLY A 349 -19.66 16.02 -18.40
C GLY A 349 -18.64 16.64 -19.34
N LEU A 350 -17.34 16.46 -19.06
CA LEU A 350 -16.27 16.95 -19.92
C LEU A 350 -16.28 16.27 -21.30
N PHE A 351 -16.36 14.94 -21.32
CA PHE A 351 -16.24 14.16 -22.56
C PHE A 351 -17.57 13.94 -23.29
N GLY A 352 -18.69 14.17 -22.62
CA GLY A 352 -20.03 13.92 -23.15
C GLY A 352 -20.35 12.44 -23.37
N VAL A 353 -19.58 11.56 -22.70
CA VAL A 353 -19.74 10.10 -22.74
C VAL A 353 -19.53 9.52 -21.36
N PRO A 354 -20.23 8.41 -21.01
CA PRO A 354 -20.04 7.77 -19.71
C PRO A 354 -18.71 7.00 -19.68
N VAL A 355 -17.68 7.62 -19.10
CA VAL A 355 -16.30 7.11 -19.09
C VAL A 355 -16.17 5.79 -18.32
N MET A 356 -16.93 5.65 -17.22
CA MET A 356 -16.87 4.50 -16.31
C MET A 356 -18.14 3.63 -16.36
N ALA A 357 -18.92 3.70 -17.44
CA ALA A 357 -20.18 2.97 -17.53
C ALA A 357 -20.00 1.45 -17.34
N GLY A 358 -20.76 0.89 -16.41
CA GLY A 358 -20.74 -0.56 -16.12
C GLY A 358 -19.54 -1.06 -15.32
N LEU A 359 -18.65 -0.17 -14.89
CA LEU A 359 -17.50 -0.53 -14.03
C LEU A 359 -17.83 -0.28 -12.55
N ASP A 360 -18.59 -1.16 -11.94
CA ASP A 360 -18.70 -1.20 -10.49
C ASP A 360 -17.37 -1.67 -9.84
N LYS A 361 -17.30 -1.70 -8.52
CA LYS A 361 -16.07 -2.04 -7.79
C LYS A 361 -15.52 -3.43 -8.16
N ALA A 362 -16.38 -4.41 -8.40
CA ALA A 362 -15.98 -5.75 -8.85
C ALA A 362 -15.40 -5.71 -10.24
N ALA A 363 -16.11 -5.09 -11.19
CA ALA A 363 -15.67 -4.97 -12.57
C ALA A 363 -14.36 -4.19 -12.68
N ARG A 364 -14.15 -3.13 -11.88
CA ARG A 364 -12.88 -2.40 -11.89
C ARG A 364 -11.69 -3.28 -11.49
N LEU A 365 -11.85 -4.16 -10.50
CA LEU A 365 -10.82 -5.14 -10.12
C LEU A 365 -10.59 -6.16 -11.24
N ASP A 366 -11.66 -6.73 -11.80
CA ASP A 366 -11.58 -7.78 -12.82
C ASP A 366 -10.99 -7.27 -14.15
N TYR A 367 -11.28 -6.03 -14.52
CA TYR A 367 -10.81 -5.42 -15.77
C TYR A 367 -9.54 -4.58 -15.61
N GLY A 368 -8.95 -4.55 -14.40
CA GLY A 368 -7.67 -3.86 -14.15
C GLY A 368 -7.76 -2.33 -14.16
N GLU A 369 -8.95 -1.77 -13.93
CA GLU A 369 -9.17 -0.31 -13.84
C GLU A 369 -8.78 0.23 -12.46
N SER A 370 -8.87 -0.58 -11.43
CA SER A 370 -8.55 -0.17 -10.06
C SER A 370 -7.88 -1.30 -9.29
N LEU A 371 -6.89 -0.92 -8.50
CA LEU A 371 -6.20 -1.78 -7.54
C LEU A 371 -5.59 -0.90 -6.43
N MET A 372 -5.12 -1.51 -5.35
CA MET A 372 -4.49 -0.75 -4.27
C MET A 372 -3.17 -0.14 -4.74
N THR A 373 -3.04 1.18 -4.65
CA THR A 373 -1.86 1.94 -5.09
C THR A 373 -1.19 2.71 -3.95
N HIS A 374 -1.89 2.90 -2.81
CA HIS A 374 -1.38 3.73 -1.70
C HIS A 374 -1.93 3.28 -0.36
N ALA A 375 -1.15 3.52 0.70
CA ALA A 375 -1.57 3.29 2.07
C ALA A 375 -1.47 4.57 2.91
N MET A 376 -2.48 4.80 3.74
CA MET A 376 -2.62 5.97 4.61
C MET A 376 -3.21 5.57 5.96
N VAL A 377 -3.55 6.57 6.79
CA VAL A 377 -4.06 6.33 8.15
C VAL A 377 -5.34 7.13 8.38
N PHE A 378 -6.43 6.47 8.76
CA PHE A 378 -7.61 7.17 9.25
C PHE A 378 -7.35 7.76 10.64
N GLN A 379 -7.69 9.06 10.79
CA GLN A 379 -7.49 9.86 12.00
C GLN A 379 -8.77 10.47 12.53
N GLY A 380 -9.86 10.37 11.79
CA GLY A 380 -11.14 10.90 12.23
C GLY A 380 -12.27 10.52 11.29
N VAL A 381 -13.50 10.75 11.77
CA VAL A 381 -14.73 10.49 11.01
C VAL A 381 -15.85 11.39 11.51
N ASN A 382 -16.68 11.88 10.57
CA ASN A 382 -17.93 12.58 10.80
C ASN A 382 -19.14 11.70 10.51
N PHE A 383 -20.24 11.99 11.15
CA PHE A 383 -21.50 11.28 10.98
C PHE A 383 -22.63 12.22 10.61
N ASP A 384 -23.66 11.68 9.95
CA ASP A 384 -24.94 12.34 9.77
C ASP A 384 -25.84 12.23 11.01
N GLY A 385 -27.04 12.82 10.94
CA GLY A 385 -28.02 12.77 12.03
C GLY A 385 -28.57 11.35 12.34
N GLU A 386 -28.30 10.36 11.45
CA GLU A 386 -28.66 8.95 11.64
C GLU A 386 -27.48 8.11 12.13
N GLY A 387 -26.30 8.72 12.28
CA GLY A 387 -25.06 8.06 12.73
C GLY A 387 -24.31 7.31 11.64
N LYS A 388 -24.60 7.59 10.35
CA LYS A 388 -23.84 7.03 9.21
C LYS A 388 -22.60 7.89 8.95
N PRO A 389 -21.45 7.28 8.59
CA PRO A 389 -20.27 8.04 8.26
C PRO A 389 -20.50 8.90 6.99
N THR A 390 -19.95 10.10 6.98
CA THR A 390 -20.07 11.05 5.86
C THR A 390 -18.72 11.49 5.32
N LEU A 391 -17.77 11.76 6.22
CA LEU A 391 -16.47 12.29 5.88
C LEU A 391 -15.40 11.68 6.79
N TRP A 392 -14.28 11.27 6.21
CA TRP A 392 -13.14 10.68 6.91
C TRP A 392 -11.95 11.63 6.85
N ARG A 393 -11.24 11.76 7.97
CA ARG A 393 -9.97 12.49 8.05
C ARG A 393 -8.83 11.49 7.86
N VAL A 394 -7.97 11.77 6.89
CA VAL A 394 -6.89 10.90 6.46
C VAL A 394 -5.54 11.58 6.70
N GLU A 395 -4.62 10.92 7.40
CA GLU A 395 -3.22 11.33 7.47
C GLU A 395 -2.45 10.71 6.31
N ASN A 396 -1.84 11.56 5.48
CA ASN A 396 -0.99 11.16 4.38
C ASN A 396 0.50 11.30 4.73
N SER A 397 1.37 10.71 3.93
CA SER A 397 2.82 10.75 4.07
C SER A 397 3.51 11.58 2.98
N TRP A 398 2.89 12.65 2.52
CA TRP A 398 3.43 13.52 1.47
C TRP A 398 3.91 14.89 1.97
N GLY A 399 4.00 15.03 3.30
CA GLY A 399 4.49 16.25 3.94
C GLY A 399 3.38 17.25 4.25
N LYS A 400 3.73 18.25 5.05
CA LYS A 400 2.79 19.24 5.57
C LYS A 400 2.21 20.17 4.51
N ASP A 401 2.94 20.37 3.40
CA ASP A 401 2.51 21.30 2.33
C ASP A 401 1.43 20.66 1.41
N HIS A 402 1.06 19.41 1.66
CA HIS A 402 0.04 18.66 0.93
C HIS A 402 -1.32 18.80 1.60
N GLY A 403 -2.40 18.94 0.80
CA GLY A 403 -3.78 18.97 1.28
C GLY A 403 -4.02 19.97 2.41
N HIS A 404 -4.71 19.54 3.45
CA HIS A 404 -5.01 20.35 4.63
C HIS A 404 -3.94 20.15 5.72
N ASP A 405 -2.80 20.84 5.64
CA ASP A 405 -1.65 20.66 6.54
C ASP A 405 -1.14 19.20 6.61
N GLY A 406 -1.15 18.47 5.47
CA GLY A 406 -0.74 17.07 5.35
C GLY A 406 -1.83 16.05 5.62
N TYR A 407 -3.08 16.51 5.80
CA TYR A 407 -4.27 15.66 5.87
C TYR A 407 -5.10 15.79 4.61
N ASP A 408 -5.78 14.72 4.28
CA ASP A 408 -6.77 14.65 3.22
C ASP A 408 -8.16 14.40 3.81
N LEU A 409 -9.16 14.77 3.03
CA LEU A 409 -10.56 14.46 3.29
C LEU A 409 -11.02 13.37 2.34
N MET A 410 -11.81 12.44 2.84
CA MET A 410 -12.38 11.35 2.04
C MET A 410 -13.89 11.28 2.30
N THR A 411 -14.70 11.34 1.26
CA THR A 411 -16.14 11.10 1.37
C THR A 411 -16.44 9.62 1.60
N ASP A 412 -17.54 9.31 2.25
CA ASP A 412 -17.90 7.91 2.57
C ASP A 412 -18.25 7.06 1.34
N ASP A 413 -18.79 7.68 0.29
CA ASP A 413 -18.99 7.03 -1.01
C ASP A 413 -17.66 6.67 -1.68
N TRP A 414 -16.65 7.55 -1.60
CA TRP A 414 -15.31 7.24 -2.08
C TRP A 414 -14.66 6.08 -1.30
N PHE A 415 -14.84 6.05 0.04
CA PHE A 415 -14.41 4.91 0.85
C PHE A 415 -15.00 3.60 0.30
N SER A 416 -16.32 3.59 0.04
CA SER A 416 -17.01 2.40 -0.47
C SER A 416 -16.43 1.88 -1.77
N GLU A 417 -16.04 2.78 -2.66
CA GLU A 417 -15.61 2.46 -4.01
C GLU A 417 -14.12 2.13 -4.12
N TYR A 418 -13.23 2.80 -3.35
CA TYR A 418 -11.79 2.74 -3.59
C TYR A 418 -10.94 2.35 -2.38
N VAL A 419 -11.51 2.15 -1.21
CA VAL A 419 -10.80 1.51 -0.09
C VAL A 419 -10.90 -0.01 -0.25
N TYR A 420 -9.74 -0.67 -0.37
CA TYR A 420 -9.66 -2.11 -0.57
C TYR A 420 -9.22 -2.87 0.67
N GLN A 421 -8.57 -2.21 1.63
CA GLN A 421 -8.08 -2.85 2.84
C GLN A 421 -8.14 -1.90 4.03
N VAL A 422 -8.52 -2.42 5.20
CA VAL A 422 -8.27 -1.79 6.50
C VAL A 422 -7.57 -2.78 7.42
N VAL A 423 -6.78 -2.25 8.36
CA VAL A 423 -6.12 -3.06 9.38
C VAL A 423 -6.65 -2.69 10.74
N VAL A 424 -7.28 -3.63 11.40
CA VAL A 424 -7.95 -3.41 12.67
C VAL A 424 -7.58 -4.48 13.70
N ASP A 425 -7.62 -4.09 14.97
CA ASP A 425 -7.50 -5.04 16.08
C ASP A 425 -8.67 -6.02 16.04
N ARG A 426 -8.37 -7.31 16.21
CA ARG A 426 -9.34 -8.41 16.13
C ARG A 426 -10.55 -8.25 17.05
N LYS A 427 -10.44 -7.50 18.14
CA LYS A 427 -11.53 -7.21 19.07
C LYS A 427 -12.69 -6.41 18.44
N TYR A 428 -12.45 -5.75 17.28
CA TYR A 428 -13.48 -4.99 16.54
C TYR A 428 -14.20 -5.82 15.48
N LEU A 429 -13.77 -7.07 15.28
CA LEU A 429 -14.44 -8.03 14.40
C LEU A 429 -15.41 -8.92 15.17
N THR A 430 -16.47 -9.32 14.49
CA THR A 430 -17.45 -10.27 15.04
C THR A 430 -16.88 -11.69 15.08
N GLU A 431 -17.48 -12.57 15.87
CA GLU A 431 -17.07 -13.98 15.93
C GLU A 431 -17.09 -14.67 14.56
N ASN A 432 -18.07 -14.36 13.72
CA ASN A 432 -18.17 -14.92 12.36
C ASN A 432 -17.04 -14.41 11.44
N GLU A 433 -16.68 -13.13 11.55
CA GLU A 433 -15.58 -12.54 10.79
C GLU A 433 -14.22 -13.10 11.24
N LEU A 434 -14.03 -13.32 12.53
CA LEU A 434 -12.86 -13.97 13.10
C LEU A 434 -12.76 -15.43 12.68
N ALA A 435 -13.87 -16.19 12.75
CA ALA A 435 -13.90 -17.57 12.28
C ALA A 435 -13.56 -17.69 10.79
N ALA A 436 -13.97 -16.71 9.97
CA ALA A 436 -13.60 -16.64 8.57
C ALA A 436 -12.09 -16.37 8.39
N TYR A 437 -11.52 -15.45 9.17
CA TYR A 437 -10.08 -15.16 9.17
C TYR A 437 -9.23 -16.36 9.60
N ASP A 438 -9.63 -17.02 10.68
CA ASP A 438 -8.90 -18.15 11.27
C ASP A 438 -9.02 -19.45 10.42
N SER A 439 -9.83 -19.43 9.34
CA SER A 439 -9.89 -20.54 8.38
C SER A 439 -8.62 -20.61 7.49
N ALA A 440 -8.34 -21.78 6.92
CA ALA A 440 -7.20 -21.94 6.01
C ALA A 440 -7.36 -21.00 4.80
N PRO A 441 -6.37 -20.13 4.51
CA PRO A 441 -6.47 -19.18 3.42
C PRO A 441 -6.42 -19.85 2.06
N THR A 442 -7.28 -19.41 1.15
CA THR A 442 -7.21 -19.78 -0.27
C THR A 442 -6.09 -18.98 -0.95
N PRO A 443 -5.08 -19.65 -1.56
CA PRO A 443 -4.01 -18.94 -2.24
C PRO A 443 -4.50 -18.36 -3.56
N LEU A 444 -4.44 -17.05 -3.72
CA LEU A 444 -4.69 -16.34 -4.95
C LEU A 444 -3.46 -16.41 -5.87
N ALA A 445 -3.67 -16.18 -7.17
CA ALA A 445 -2.58 -16.07 -8.13
C ALA A 445 -1.68 -14.86 -7.80
N PRO A 446 -0.37 -14.89 -8.13
CA PRO A 446 0.52 -13.76 -7.86
C PRO A 446 0.10 -12.44 -8.51
N TRP A 447 -0.64 -12.51 -9.60
CA TRP A 447 -1.17 -11.38 -10.38
C TRP A 447 -2.63 -11.05 -10.05
N ASP A 448 -3.18 -11.57 -8.98
CA ASP A 448 -4.50 -11.17 -8.49
C ASP A 448 -4.48 -9.69 -8.08
N PRO A 449 -5.55 -8.91 -8.34
CA PRO A 449 -5.61 -7.50 -7.93
C PRO A 449 -5.33 -7.28 -6.44
N MET A 450 -5.69 -8.25 -5.58
CA MET A 450 -5.41 -8.17 -4.14
C MET A 450 -3.94 -8.45 -3.79
N GLY A 451 -3.11 -8.79 -4.76
CA GLY A 451 -1.66 -8.84 -4.66
C GLY A 451 -0.97 -7.50 -4.97
N ALA A 452 -1.72 -6.47 -5.34
CA ALA A 452 -1.18 -5.14 -5.57
C ALA A 452 -0.54 -4.58 -4.29
N LEU A 453 0.51 -3.79 -4.47
CA LEU A 453 1.29 -3.23 -3.38
C LEU A 453 1.00 -1.74 -3.23
N ALA A 454 0.78 -1.31 -1.99
CA ALA A 454 0.60 0.10 -1.65
C ALA A 454 1.92 0.86 -1.72
#